data_21f8247978e9b7b31ff9430378002f65
#
_entry.id   21f8247978e9b7b31ff9430378002f65
#
_cell.length_a   1.000
_cell.length_b   1.000
_cell.length_c   1.000
_cell.angle_alpha   90.00
_cell.angle_beta   90.00
_cell.angle_gamma   90.00
#
_symmetry.space_group_name_H-M   'P 1'
#
loop_
_entity.id
_entity.type
_entity.pdbx_description
1 polymer ?
#
loop_
_entity_poly.entity_id
_entity_poly.type
_entity_poly.pdbx_seq_one_letter_code
_entity_poly.pdbx_strand_id
1 'polypeptide(L)'
;MYIDFLFITIFIKMKRNIYLLLISVAIAYLINKLIFNVDSTLPLLSTLLLVTIYLSSFSCTIYGLVFITFLSFLFSLELFYVINFHERFSLLVLDSVIETNPLEMVRMSSSFLPTIIIPSLLLCMILLYIRLKTKKYKMNNYIFLLIFFLLSLLTIKNIYSTDRLVPDIREDNKILGKYLHNKFPTIIGDLSYLFISVISNDKYKQDNLSNKIVDESILNTKSSNNPYHNIVVIIGESSLSSRYHSYGYEKNTTPNLDKMIDNGIGCIVNNVHSSAPITRDSISMSLSFNSPENDEKMFSRKTIIDMAKDSNYSTYWIGSQSLNGVYSSKYGYIAKKSDHIFLTQEEDDKIPDILEKEINNNSENKFIVIHLLGSHLPYTNYYYNDKKNNPDMDDYDLTILKTDNIIRRIQSIVENSGDYILIYTSDHGEIVNKGHGFRYGKDQFLIPLFLFTNQDQKLCNYIDKFRSNNGWLNGNMNKYILSEFLGYNIDEKHLNKEKEQDKILNANSEIMLFEQID
;
A
#
# COMPACT_ATOMS: atom_id res chain seq x y z
N MET A 1 24.71 63.82 0.98
CA MET A 1 23.66 63.76 2.04
C MET A 1 22.39 63.00 1.57
N TYR A 2 21.75 63.32 0.44
CA TYR A 2 20.57 62.57 -0.03
C TYR A 2 20.90 61.17 -0.56
N ILE A 3 22.04 60.99 -1.22
CA ILE A 3 22.50 59.72 -1.76
C ILE A 3 22.92 58.79 -0.62
N ASP A 4 23.58 59.29 0.40
CA ASP A 4 23.99 58.51 1.57
C ASP A 4 22.78 58.03 2.38
N PHE A 5 21.74 58.87 2.51
CA PHE A 5 20.49 58.48 3.18
C PHE A 5 19.73 57.42 2.41
N LEU A 6 19.76 57.46 1.09
CA LEU A 6 19.15 56.46 0.22
C LEU A 6 19.90 55.11 0.31
N PHE A 7 21.25 55.17 0.31
CA PHE A 7 22.10 53.98 0.50
C PHE A 7 21.91 53.33 1.87
N ILE A 8 21.88 54.14 2.92
CA ILE A 8 21.66 53.68 4.32
C ILE A 8 20.26 53.06 4.43
N THR A 9 19.22 53.68 3.85
CA THR A 9 17.85 53.18 3.90
C THR A 9 17.70 51.85 3.10
N ILE A 10 18.36 51.74 1.96
CA ILE A 10 18.41 50.52 1.15
C ILE A 10 19.18 49.43 1.92
N PHE A 11 20.30 49.75 2.53
CA PHE A 11 21.11 48.82 3.32
C PHE A 11 20.40 48.31 4.56
N ILE A 12 19.68 49.18 5.28
CA ILE A 12 18.86 48.81 6.45
C ILE A 12 17.67 47.94 6.02
N LYS A 13 17.00 48.26 4.90
CA LYS A 13 15.94 47.44 4.33
C LYS A 13 16.45 46.05 3.86
N MET A 14 17.60 46.01 3.24
CA MET A 14 18.26 44.79 2.82
C MET A 14 18.64 43.90 4.02
N LYS A 15 19.29 44.48 5.04
CA LYS A 15 19.60 43.75 6.28
C LYS A 15 18.34 43.15 6.92
N ARG A 16 17.26 43.93 7.06
CA ARG A 16 16.02 43.46 7.69
C ARG A 16 15.35 42.33 6.89
N ASN A 17 15.35 42.37 5.57
CA ASN A 17 14.83 41.30 4.74
C ASN A 17 15.66 40.02 4.84
N ILE A 18 16.97 40.14 4.96
CA ILE A 18 17.90 39.03 5.22
C ILE A 18 17.62 38.41 6.60
N TYR A 19 17.42 39.20 7.63
CA TYR A 19 17.07 38.68 8.96
C TYR A 19 15.73 37.95 8.97
N LEU A 20 14.68 38.48 8.30
CA LEU A 20 13.39 37.81 8.18
C LEU A 20 13.51 36.48 7.42
N LEU A 21 14.30 36.46 6.35
CA LEU A 21 14.59 35.22 5.60
C LEU A 21 15.30 34.20 6.51
N LEU A 22 16.36 34.60 7.20
CA LEU A 22 17.12 33.71 8.07
C LEU A 22 16.26 33.15 9.22
N ILE A 23 15.44 34.00 9.84
CA ILE A 23 14.51 33.59 10.91
C ILE A 23 13.47 32.60 10.34
N SER A 24 12.88 32.89 9.17
CA SER A 24 11.90 32.00 8.55
C SER A 24 12.50 30.64 8.19
N VAL A 25 13.74 30.65 7.68
CA VAL A 25 14.49 29.41 7.38
C VAL A 25 14.79 28.63 8.64
N ALA A 26 15.25 29.31 9.70
CA ALA A 26 15.54 28.66 10.98
C ALA A 26 14.28 28.02 11.59
N ILE A 27 13.14 28.73 11.56
CA ILE A 27 11.86 28.19 12.04
C ILE A 27 11.44 26.99 11.21
N ALA A 28 11.45 27.10 9.88
CA ALA A 28 11.07 26.00 9.01
C ALA A 28 12.01 24.79 9.13
N TYR A 29 13.31 25.02 9.31
CA TYR A 29 14.29 23.97 9.57
C TYR A 29 14.02 23.27 10.91
N LEU A 30 13.75 24.04 11.97
CA LEU A 30 13.41 23.50 13.29
C LEU A 30 12.12 22.68 13.25
N ILE A 31 11.09 23.12 12.53
CA ILE A 31 9.86 22.36 12.30
C ILE A 31 10.16 21.03 11.62
N ASN A 32 10.94 21.05 10.53
CA ASN A 32 11.31 19.80 9.84
C ASN A 32 12.13 18.87 10.73
N LYS A 33 13.04 19.38 11.54
CA LYS A 33 13.87 18.57 12.44
C LYS A 33 13.07 18.00 13.62
N LEU A 34 12.26 18.84 14.29
CA LEU A 34 11.58 18.46 15.54
C LEU A 34 10.28 17.69 15.29
N ILE A 35 9.55 18.03 14.23
CA ILE A 35 8.25 17.41 13.94
C ILE A 35 8.42 16.21 13.01
N PHE A 36 9.27 16.35 11.98
CA PHE A 36 9.39 15.34 10.93
C PHE A 36 10.67 14.50 10.99
N ASN A 37 11.52 14.73 11.99
CA ASN A 37 12.77 13.98 12.24
C ASN A 37 13.68 13.82 11.00
N VAL A 38 13.82 14.87 10.19
CA VAL A 38 14.66 14.86 8.99
C VAL A 38 16.03 15.46 9.28
N ASP A 39 17.05 14.61 9.33
CA ASP A 39 18.43 15.00 9.68
C ASP A 39 19.36 14.97 8.45
N SER A 40 19.45 16.07 7.70
CA SER A 40 20.51 16.22 6.68
C SER A 40 20.69 17.68 6.22
N THR A 41 21.76 17.97 5.48
CA THR A 41 22.03 19.31 4.91
C THR A 41 21.08 19.69 3.78
N LEU A 42 20.50 18.71 3.08
CA LEU A 42 19.53 18.95 2.01
C LEU A 42 18.20 19.55 2.49
N PRO A 43 17.65 19.21 3.66
CA PRO A 43 16.49 19.91 4.22
C PRO A 43 16.70 21.41 4.39
N LEU A 44 17.92 21.86 4.72
CA LEU A 44 18.20 23.28 4.82
C LEU A 44 18.07 23.98 3.46
N LEU A 45 18.66 23.40 2.40
CA LEU A 45 18.59 23.97 1.05
C LEU A 45 17.17 24.01 0.51
N SER A 46 16.41 22.96 0.68
CA SER A 46 15.02 22.88 0.19
C SER A 46 14.06 23.71 1.03
N THR A 47 14.31 23.87 2.34
CA THR A 47 13.60 24.82 3.18
C THR A 47 13.87 26.26 2.72
N LEU A 48 15.12 26.60 2.39
CA LEU A 48 15.47 27.88 1.77
C LEU A 48 14.70 28.11 0.47
N LEU A 49 14.57 27.07 -0.36
CA LEU A 49 13.81 27.13 -1.60
C LEU A 49 12.33 27.42 -1.34
N LEU A 50 11.68 26.71 -0.42
CA LEU A 50 10.28 26.93 -0.03
C LEU A 50 10.03 28.35 0.50
N VAL A 51 10.87 28.80 1.41
CA VAL A 51 10.78 30.16 1.97
C VAL A 51 10.98 31.21 0.88
N THR A 52 11.89 30.96 -0.06
CA THR A 52 12.13 31.85 -1.20
C THR A 52 10.90 31.94 -2.11
N ILE A 53 10.26 30.80 -2.41
CA ILE A 53 9.01 30.73 -3.18
C ILE A 53 7.89 31.47 -2.43
N TYR A 54 7.74 31.24 -1.12
CA TYR A 54 6.75 31.96 -0.31
C TYR A 54 6.94 33.48 -0.36
N LEU A 55 8.17 33.96 -0.16
CA LEU A 55 8.46 35.40 -0.22
C LEU A 55 8.23 36.00 -1.60
N SER A 56 8.50 35.24 -2.69
CA SER A 56 8.20 35.70 -4.05
C SER A 56 6.70 35.79 -4.33
N SER A 57 5.90 34.97 -3.66
CA SER A 57 4.44 34.97 -3.81
C SER A 57 3.80 36.32 -3.43
N PHE A 58 4.50 37.18 -2.74
CA PHE A 58 4.06 38.53 -2.40
C PHE A 58 3.98 39.49 -3.59
N SER A 59 4.61 39.16 -4.72
CA SER A 59 4.57 39.98 -5.93
C SER A 59 3.22 39.93 -6.67
N CYS A 60 2.51 38.78 -6.60
CA CYS A 60 1.21 38.58 -7.24
C CYS A 60 0.17 38.13 -6.20
N THR A 61 -0.98 38.83 -6.14
CA THR A 61 -2.00 38.54 -5.14
C THR A 61 -2.66 37.18 -5.35
N ILE A 62 -3.05 36.87 -6.59
CA ILE A 62 -3.72 35.59 -6.93
C ILE A 62 -2.76 34.44 -6.75
N TYR A 63 -1.56 34.53 -7.33
CA TYR A 63 -0.51 33.51 -7.18
C TYR A 63 -0.19 33.23 -5.71
N GLY A 64 -0.02 34.30 -4.92
CA GLY A 64 0.28 34.13 -3.51
C GLY A 64 -0.88 33.55 -2.69
N LEU A 65 -2.14 33.84 -3.05
CA LEU A 65 -3.32 33.22 -2.42
C LEU A 65 -3.36 31.71 -2.72
N VAL A 66 -3.27 31.36 -3.99
CA VAL A 66 -3.26 29.93 -4.40
C VAL A 66 -2.14 29.17 -3.72
N PHE A 67 -0.92 29.73 -3.72
CA PHE A 67 0.24 29.10 -3.07
C PHE A 67 0.06 28.92 -1.56
N ILE A 68 -0.43 29.96 -0.86
CA ILE A 68 -0.66 29.88 0.60
C ILE A 68 -1.74 28.83 0.91
N THR A 69 -2.85 28.81 0.18
CA THR A 69 -3.92 27.82 0.38
C THR A 69 -3.41 26.39 0.16
N PHE A 70 -2.70 26.17 -0.93
CA PHE A 70 -2.11 24.88 -1.28
C PHE A 70 -1.08 24.42 -0.22
N LEU A 71 -0.16 25.31 0.18
CA LEU A 71 0.85 25.00 1.19
C LEU A 71 0.19 24.71 2.56
N SER A 72 -0.84 25.46 2.93
CA SER A 72 -1.56 25.23 4.19
C SER A 72 -2.25 23.87 4.21
N PHE A 73 -2.85 23.49 3.09
CA PHE A 73 -3.48 22.17 2.95
C PHE A 73 -2.46 21.03 3.07
N LEU A 74 -1.38 21.08 2.30
CA LEU A 74 -0.33 20.05 2.34
C LEU A 74 0.33 19.93 3.71
N PHE A 75 0.62 21.06 4.35
CA PHE A 75 1.20 21.04 5.69
C PHE A 75 0.25 20.47 6.74
N SER A 76 -1.06 20.77 6.62
CA SER A 76 -2.06 20.23 7.55
C SER A 76 -2.27 18.73 7.34
N LEU A 77 -2.16 18.26 6.12
CA LEU A 77 -2.19 16.84 5.78
C LEU A 77 -1.01 16.10 6.43
N GLU A 78 0.20 16.63 6.26
CA GLU A 78 1.41 16.10 6.90
C GLU A 78 1.31 16.12 8.43
N LEU A 79 0.86 17.23 9.00
CA LEU A 79 0.70 17.38 10.44
C LEU A 79 -0.33 16.39 10.99
N PHE A 80 -1.45 16.21 10.29
CA PHE A 80 -2.46 15.20 10.63
C PHE A 80 -1.82 13.80 10.69
N TYR A 81 -1.01 13.46 9.68
CA TYR A 81 -0.38 12.15 9.62
C TYR A 81 0.62 11.96 10.77
N VAL A 82 1.49 12.95 11.03
CA VAL A 82 2.44 12.89 12.15
C VAL A 82 1.76 12.79 13.51
N ILE A 83 0.68 13.53 13.73
CA ILE A 83 -0.04 13.50 15.02
C ILE A 83 -0.69 12.15 15.27
N ASN A 84 -1.27 11.54 14.24
CA ASN A 84 -2.00 10.28 14.39
C ASN A 84 -1.09 9.05 14.33
N PHE A 85 0.01 9.11 13.58
CA PHE A 85 0.85 7.95 13.27
C PHE A 85 2.31 8.10 13.74
N HIS A 86 2.68 9.26 14.31
CA HIS A 86 4.00 9.58 14.85
C HIS A 86 5.15 9.49 13.82
N GLU A 87 4.80 9.51 12.54
CA GLU A 87 5.75 9.48 11.42
C GLU A 87 5.22 10.33 10.24
N ARG A 88 6.10 10.64 9.29
CA ARG A 88 5.72 11.28 8.02
C ARG A 88 5.13 10.25 7.06
N PHE A 89 4.55 10.69 5.93
CA PHE A 89 4.06 9.79 4.90
C PHE A 89 5.11 8.75 4.52
N SER A 90 4.73 7.48 4.57
CA SER A 90 5.56 6.39 4.06
C SER A 90 5.52 6.36 2.52
N LEU A 91 6.52 5.75 1.92
CA LEU A 91 6.58 5.60 0.45
C LEU A 91 5.38 4.80 -0.08
N LEU A 92 4.94 3.78 0.65
CA LEU A 92 3.80 2.96 0.25
C LEU A 92 2.48 3.72 0.32
N VAL A 93 2.29 4.58 1.31
CA VAL A 93 1.11 5.46 1.38
C VAL A 93 1.11 6.46 0.22
N LEU A 94 2.27 7.03 -0.12
CA LEU A 94 2.38 7.91 -1.29
C LEU A 94 2.09 7.17 -2.60
N ASP A 95 2.54 5.95 -2.75
CA ASP A 95 2.21 5.10 -3.89
C ASP A 95 0.69 4.80 -3.93
N SER A 96 0.07 4.52 -2.77
CA SER A 96 -1.38 4.30 -2.67
C SER A 96 -2.18 5.52 -3.12
N VAL A 97 -1.72 6.75 -2.80
CA VAL A 97 -2.37 7.99 -3.29
C VAL A 97 -2.41 8.04 -4.83
N ILE A 98 -1.36 7.55 -5.50
CA ILE A 98 -1.31 7.51 -6.97
C ILE A 98 -2.26 6.43 -7.51
N GLU A 99 -2.42 5.32 -6.81
CA GLU A 99 -3.17 4.15 -7.24
C GLU A 99 -4.66 4.19 -6.86
N THR A 100 -5.04 5.02 -5.89
CA THR A 100 -6.40 5.16 -5.38
C THR A 100 -7.36 5.60 -6.50
N ASN A 101 -8.48 4.91 -6.65
CA ASN A 101 -9.52 5.32 -7.58
C ASN A 101 -10.36 6.50 -7.01
N PRO A 102 -11.04 7.30 -7.88
CA PRO A 102 -11.77 8.48 -7.42
C PRO A 102 -12.86 8.19 -6.38
N LEU A 103 -13.51 7.03 -6.44
CA LEU A 103 -14.58 6.66 -5.52
C LEU A 103 -14.02 6.35 -4.12
N GLU A 104 -12.96 5.58 -4.06
CA GLU A 104 -12.21 5.27 -2.85
C GLU A 104 -11.63 6.56 -2.22
N MET A 105 -11.02 7.43 -3.03
CA MET A 105 -10.52 8.74 -2.58
C MET A 105 -11.61 9.57 -1.89
N VAL A 106 -12.83 9.63 -2.46
CA VAL A 106 -13.96 10.37 -1.87
C VAL A 106 -14.39 9.72 -0.55
N ARG A 107 -14.47 8.40 -0.46
CA ARG A 107 -14.83 7.69 0.77
C ARG A 107 -13.82 7.89 1.88
N MET A 108 -12.54 7.68 1.59
CA MET A 108 -11.46 7.90 2.58
C MET A 108 -11.40 9.37 3.02
N SER A 109 -11.50 10.30 2.07
CA SER A 109 -11.45 11.73 2.40
C SER A 109 -12.60 12.17 3.31
N SER A 110 -13.79 11.59 3.18
CA SER A 110 -14.95 11.94 4.02
C SER A 110 -14.71 11.68 5.50
N SER A 111 -13.93 10.67 5.84
CA SER A 111 -13.61 10.28 7.22
C SER A 111 -12.59 11.23 7.89
N PHE A 112 -11.61 11.71 7.12
CA PHE A 112 -10.50 12.53 7.66
C PHE A 112 -10.59 14.01 7.31
N LEU A 113 -11.40 14.39 6.33
CA LEU A 113 -11.48 15.75 5.82
C LEU A 113 -11.73 16.82 6.89
N PRO A 114 -12.64 16.63 7.87
CA PRO A 114 -12.87 17.63 8.92
C PRO A 114 -11.62 17.90 9.76
N THR A 115 -10.84 16.87 10.08
CA THR A 115 -9.62 16.97 10.89
C THR A 115 -8.46 17.62 10.14
N ILE A 116 -8.48 17.67 8.82
CA ILE A 116 -7.49 18.32 7.96
C ILE A 116 -7.91 19.73 7.59
N ILE A 117 -9.20 19.96 7.26
CA ILE A 117 -9.71 21.27 6.80
C ILE A 117 -9.57 22.34 7.88
N ILE A 118 -9.95 22.05 9.13
CA ILE A 118 -9.92 23.04 10.21
C ILE A 118 -8.49 23.58 10.45
N PRO A 119 -7.46 22.73 10.66
CA PRO A 119 -6.08 23.20 10.76
C PRO A 119 -5.59 23.93 9.51
N SER A 120 -5.99 23.47 8.32
CA SER A 120 -5.64 24.09 7.04
C SER A 120 -6.17 25.52 6.94
N LEU A 121 -7.43 25.74 7.30
CA LEU A 121 -8.03 27.09 7.32
C LEU A 121 -7.36 27.99 8.35
N LEU A 122 -7.06 27.49 9.55
CA LEU A 122 -6.36 28.23 10.58
C LEU A 122 -4.95 28.65 10.12
N LEU A 123 -4.19 27.71 9.56
CA LEU A 123 -2.86 28.00 9.03
C LEU A 123 -2.91 28.97 7.86
N CYS A 124 -3.89 28.80 6.95
CA CYS A 124 -4.12 29.73 5.85
C CYS A 124 -4.39 31.15 6.35
N MET A 125 -5.25 31.31 7.34
CA MET A 125 -5.52 32.62 7.96
C MET A 125 -4.26 33.23 8.59
N ILE A 126 -3.46 32.45 9.30
CA ILE A 126 -2.19 32.90 9.89
C ILE A 126 -1.22 33.36 8.79
N LEU A 127 -1.02 32.54 7.76
CA LEU A 127 -0.12 32.88 6.65
C LEU A 127 -0.61 34.10 5.86
N LEU A 128 -1.93 34.24 5.65
CA LEU A 128 -2.52 35.43 5.04
C LEU A 128 -2.33 36.67 5.90
N TYR A 129 -2.53 36.56 7.22
CA TYR A 129 -2.27 37.67 8.14
C TYR A 129 -0.81 38.12 8.09
N ILE A 130 0.14 37.17 8.15
CA ILE A 130 1.57 37.47 8.02
C ILE A 130 1.84 38.15 6.68
N ARG A 131 1.28 37.64 5.58
CA ARG A 131 1.41 38.24 4.25
C ARG A 131 0.92 39.69 4.20
N LEU A 132 -0.27 39.97 4.76
CA LEU A 132 -0.82 41.33 4.80
C LEU A 132 0.08 42.30 5.59
N LYS A 133 0.63 41.83 6.71
CA LYS A 133 1.55 42.65 7.55
C LYS A 133 2.93 42.82 6.88
N THR A 134 3.37 41.88 6.10
CA THR A 134 4.71 41.87 5.47
C THR A 134 4.69 42.26 3.98
N LYS A 135 3.52 42.62 3.42
CA LYS A 135 3.33 42.96 2.01
C LYS A 135 4.34 44.01 1.47
N LYS A 136 4.78 44.94 2.30
CA LYS A 136 5.79 45.97 1.93
C LYS A 136 7.21 45.41 1.79
N TYR A 137 7.46 44.18 2.20
CA TYR A 137 8.77 43.50 2.19
C TYR A 137 8.90 42.45 1.09
N LYS A 138 8.12 42.58 0.00
CA LYS A 138 8.23 41.67 -1.15
C LYS A 138 9.66 41.62 -1.69
N MET A 139 10.08 40.44 -2.11
CA MET A 139 11.37 40.24 -2.76
C MET A 139 11.29 40.71 -4.24
N ASN A 140 12.38 41.28 -4.72
CA ASN A 140 12.50 41.61 -6.15
C ASN A 140 12.53 40.32 -6.98
N ASN A 141 11.78 40.27 -8.07
CA ASN A 141 11.64 39.08 -8.92
C ASN A 141 13.00 38.60 -9.49
N TYR A 142 13.91 39.52 -9.84
CA TYR A 142 15.24 39.14 -10.34
C TYR A 142 16.09 38.50 -9.24
N ILE A 143 16.04 39.03 -8.02
CA ILE A 143 16.73 38.45 -6.84
C ILE A 143 16.13 37.08 -6.54
N PHE A 144 14.82 36.93 -6.62
CA PHE A 144 14.15 35.64 -6.46
C PHE A 144 14.66 34.61 -7.48
N LEU A 145 14.64 34.95 -8.77
CA LEU A 145 15.11 34.04 -9.83
C LEU A 145 16.58 33.64 -9.65
N LEU A 146 17.42 34.60 -9.25
CA LEU A 146 18.83 34.30 -8.99
C LEU A 146 19.01 33.34 -7.82
N ILE A 147 18.36 33.60 -6.69
CA ILE A 147 18.45 32.74 -5.49
C ILE A 147 17.85 31.36 -5.80
N PHE A 148 16.69 31.32 -6.47
CA PHE A 148 16.05 30.07 -6.89
C PHE A 148 16.99 29.22 -7.77
N PHE A 149 17.60 29.84 -8.76
CA PHE A 149 18.54 29.16 -9.67
C PHE A 149 19.78 28.64 -8.94
N LEU A 150 20.41 29.47 -8.08
CA LEU A 150 21.57 29.07 -7.28
C LEU A 150 21.24 27.92 -6.31
N LEU A 151 20.10 27.99 -5.62
CA LEU A 151 19.67 26.92 -4.71
C LEU A 151 19.36 25.63 -5.47
N SER A 152 18.74 25.73 -6.64
CA SER A 152 18.48 24.58 -7.51
C SER A 152 19.78 23.93 -7.99
N LEU A 153 20.77 24.72 -8.43
CA LEU A 153 22.09 24.20 -8.81
C LEU A 153 22.82 23.54 -7.64
N LEU A 154 22.79 24.13 -6.45
CA LEU A 154 23.40 23.55 -5.25
C LEU A 154 22.73 22.24 -4.86
N THR A 155 21.40 22.16 -4.98
CA THR A 155 20.63 20.94 -4.71
C THR A 155 21.01 19.84 -5.70
N ILE A 156 21.03 20.16 -7.00
CA ILE A 156 21.44 19.24 -8.06
C ILE A 156 22.90 18.77 -7.83
N LYS A 157 23.82 19.70 -7.54
CA LYS A 157 25.20 19.34 -7.23
C LYS A 157 25.30 18.37 -6.04
N ASN A 158 24.55 18.61 -4.97
CA ASN A 158 24.55 17.71 -3.80
C ASN A 158 23.98 16.32 -4.11
N ILE A 159 22.95 16.22 -4.94
CA ILE A 159 22.40 14.93 -5.38
C ILE A 159 23.44 14.15 -6.17
N TYR A 160 24.15 14.81 -7.09
CA TYR A 160 25.13 14.16 -7.97
C TYR A 160 26.53 13.99 -7.37
N SER A 161 26.86 14.68 -6.27
CA SER A 161 28.18 14.57 -5.62
C SER A 161 28.33 13.38 -4.68
N THR A 162 27.27 12.66 -4.40
CA THR A 162 27.29 11.40 -3.64
C THR A 162 27.68 10.27 -4.60
N ASP A 163 28.98 10.05 -4.81
CA ASP A 163 29.57 9.10 -5.77
C ASP A 163 28.99 7.67 -5.74
N ARG A 164 28.33 7.27 -4.66
CA ARG A 164 27.70 5.94 -4.50
C ARG A 164 26.31 5.82 -5.12
N LEU A 165 25.62 6.92 -5.41
CA LEU A 165 24.22 6.92 -5.87
C LEU A 165 24.06 7.20 -7.37
N VAL A 166 25.10 7.75 -8.02
CA VAL A 166 25.02 8.20 -9.41
C VAL A 166 24.79 7.07 -10.43
N PRO A 167 25.40 5.87 -10.32
CA PRO A 167 25.08 4.75 -11.20
C PRO A 167 23.64 4.29 -11.03
N ASP A 168 23.21 4.07 -9.78
CA ASP A 168 21.89 3.54 -9.44
C ASP A 168 20.76 4.50 -9.82
N ILE A 169 20.96 5.81 -9.61
CA ILE A 169 19.99 6.86 -10.00
C ILE A 169 19.77 6.90 -11.52
N ARG A 170 20.77 6.57 -12.32
CA ARG A 170 20.63 6.54 -13.79
C ARG A 170 19.87 5.30 -14.29
N GLU A 171 19.95 4.21 -13.54
CA GLU A 171 19.34 2.94 -13.90
C GLU A 171 17.89 2.83 -13.40
N ASP A 172 17.57 3.43 -12.24
CA ASP A 172 16.23 3.41 -11.66
C ASP A 172 15.80 4.76 -11.08
N ASN A 173 14.82 5.39 -11.74
CA ASN A 173 14.21 6.64 -11.28
C ASN A 173 13.56 6.52 -9.89
N LYS A 174 13.11 5.33 -9.46
CA LYS A 174 12.55 5.10 -8.14
C LYS A 174 13.58 5.33 -7.03
N ILE A 175 14.85 4.98 -7.26
CA ILE A 175 15.94 5.24 -6.31
C ILE A 175 16.10 6.75 -6.08
N LEU A 176 16.04 7.54 -7.15
CA LEU A 176 16.02 9.00 -7.04
C LEU A 176 14.82 9.50 -6.24
N GLY A 177 13.62 8.97 -6.50
CA GLY A 177 12.40 9.31 -5.77
C GLY A 177 12.54 9.05 -4.27
N LYS A 178 12.99 7.84 -3.88
CA LYS A 178 13.28 7.46 -2.49
C LYS A 178 14.33 8.38 -1.84
N TYR A 179 15.38 8.70 -2.57
CA TYR A 179 16.43 9.61 -2.08
C TYR A 179 15.86 11.00 -1.78
N LEU A 180 15.08 11.57 -2.70
CA LEU A 180 14.47 12.88 -2.53
C LEU A 180 13.46 12.88 -1.36
N HIS A 181 12.60 11.87 -1.27
CA HIS A 181 11.69 11.69 -0.14
C HIS A 181 12.45 11.70 1.20
N ASN A 182 13.55 10.97 1.30
CA ASN A 182 14.30 10.84 2.55
C ASN A 182 15.16 12.05 2.92
N LYS A 183 15.56 12.87 1.94
CA LYS A 183 16.56 13.94 2.13
C LYS A 183 15.97 15.35 2.04
N PHE A 184 14.76 15.51 1.49
CA PHE A 184 14.08 16.79 1.41
C PHE A 184 13.08 16.98 2.57
N PRO A 185 12.68 18.24 2.88
CA PRO A 185 11.52 18.48 3.74
C PRO A 185 10.29 17.74 3.23
N THR A 186 9.48 17.23 4.15
CA THR A 186 8.37 16.33 3.87
C THR A 186 7.57 16.72 2.64
N ILE A 187 6.99 17.90 2.58
CA ILE A 187 6.15 18.34 1.44
C ILE A 187 6.90 18.29 0.10
N ILE A 188 8.17 18.75 0.06
CA ILE A 188 8.94 18.73 -1.20
C ILE A 188 9.38 17.31 -1.52
N GLY A 189 9.80 16.54 -0.51
CA GLY A 189 10.21 15.16 -0.66
C GLY A 189 9.09 14.31 -1.22
N ASP A 190 7.89 14.42 -0.65
CA ASP A 190 6.72 13.66 -1.06
C ASP A 190 6.23 14.04 -2.45
N LEU A 191 6.12 15.34 -2.74
CA LEU A 191 5.77 15.80 -4.09
C LEU A 191 6.79 15.38 -5.14
N SER A 192 8.09 15.39 -4.79
CA SER A 192 9.15 14.94 -5.69
C SER A 192 9.05 13.44 -5.95
N TYR A 193 8.78 12.64 -4.90
CA TYR A 193 8.56 11.20 -5.03
C TYR A 193 7.35 10.90 -5.91
N LEU A 194 6.20 11.51 -5.62
CA LEU A 194 4.98 11.36 -6.42
C LEU A 194 5.21 11.71 -7.89
N PHE A 195 5.88 12.84 -8.17
CA PHE A 195 6.17 13.26 -9.54
C PHE A 195 7.06 12.26 -10.28
N ILE A 196 8.11 11.76 -9.63
CA ILE A 196 9.01 10.77 -10.22
C ILE A 196 8.28 9.43 -10.42
N SER A 197 7.49 9.00 -9.45
CA SER A 197 6.70 7.77 -9.53
C SER A 197 5.72 7.81 -10.70
N VAL A 198 5.07 8.96 -10.93
CA VAL A 198 4.18 9.17 -12.10
C VAL A 198 4.93 9.05 -13.42
N ILE A 199 6.12 9.65 -13.54
CA ILE A 199 6.90 9.63 -14.79
C ILE A 199 7.52 8.26 -15.04
N SER A 200 7.94 7.55 -13.99
CA SER A 200 8.65 6.27 -14.09
C SER A 200 7.73 5.07 -14.36
N ASN A 201 6.42 5.24 -14.33
CA ASN A 201 5.46 4.14 -14.25
C ASN A 201 5.06 3.53 -15.60
N ASP A 202 5.92 3.62 -16.62
CA ASP A 202 5.67 2.99 -17.93
C ASP A 202 5.79 1.46 -17.91
N LYS A 203 6.42 0.87 -16.88
CA LYS A 203 6.62 -0.60 -16.79
C LYS A 203 5.31 -1.38 -16.73
N TYR A 204 4.25 -0.82 -16.13
CA TYR A 204 2.94 -1.49 -16.00
C TYR A 204 2.05 -1.38 -17.25
N LYS A 205 2.48 -0.59 -18.23
CA LYS A 205 1.77 -0.42 -19.51
C LYS A 205 2.16 -1.45 -20.58
N GLN A 206 3.14 -2.32 -20.30
CA GLN A 206 3.54 -3.32 -21.29
C GLN A 206 2.49 -4.43 -21.39
N ASP A 207 1.73 -4.39 -22.47
CA ASP A 207 0.72 -5.40 -22.88
C ASP A 207 1.28 -6.77 -23.25
N ASN A 208 2.57 -7.02 -23.07
CA ASN A 208 3.19 -8.32 -23.34
C ASN A 208 2.90 -9.32 -22.22
N LEU A 209 1.70 -9.87 -22.22
CA LEU A 209 1.27 -10.96 -21.33
C LEU A 209 1.84 -12.34 -21.74
N SER A 210 2.65 -12.44 -22.79
CA SER A 210 3.04 -13.70 -23.42
C SER A 210 4.41 -14.23 -22.99
N ASN A 211 4.51 -15.55 -22.95
CA ASN A 211 5.70 -16.41 -22.91
C ASN A 211 6.74 -16.10 -21.82
N LYS A 212 6.33 -16.31 -20.57
CA LYS A 212 7.24 -16.25 -19.44
C LYS A 212 7.75 -17.64 -19.09
N ILE A 213 9.01 -17.69 -18.67
CA ILE A 213 9.62 -18.90 -18.15
C ILE A 213 9.11 -19.15 -16.72
N VAL A 214 9.07 -20.41 -16.33
CA VAL A 214 8.78 -20.81 -14.95
C VAL A 214 9.92 -20.31 -14.06
N ASP A 215 9.62 -19.93 -12.82
CA ASP A 215 10.65 -19.48 -11.86
C ASP A 215 11.61 -20.64 -11.53
N GLU A 216 12.85 -20.30 -11.26
CA GLU A 216 13.91 -21.26 -10.93
C GLU A 216 13.66 -22.09 -9.68
N SER A 217 12.75 -21.65 -8.81
CA SER A 217 12.32 -22.38 -7.61
C SER A 217 11.33 -23.51 -7.91
N ILE A 218 10.81 -23.59 -9.14
CA ILE A 218 9.88 -24.61 -9.58
C ILE A 218 10.59 -25.62 -10.49
N LEU A 219 10.51 -26.90 -10.11
CA LEU A 219 11.09 -27.97 -10.91
C LEU A 219 10.24 -28.25 -12.15
N ASN A 220 10.88 -28.70 -13.24
CA ASN A 220 10.19 -29.02 -14.50
C ASN A 220 9.35 -30.31 -14.44
N THR A 221 9.33 -31.00 -13.28
CA THR A 221 8.53 -32.20 -13.06
C THR A 221 7.17 -31.82 -12.51
N LYS A 222 6.10 -32.33 -13.12
CA LYS A 222 4.73 -32.20 -12.63
C LYS A 222 4.22 -33.53 -12.08
N SER A 223 3.39 -33.50 -11.06
CA SER A 223 2.55 -34.62 -10.69
C SER A 223 1.59 -34.92 -11.85
N SER A 224 1.38 -36.18 -12.15
CA SER A 224 0.49 -36.58 -13.26
C SER A 224 -1.00 -36.36 -12.98
N ASN A 225 -1.38 -36.10 -11.76
CA ASN A 225 -2.78 -35.94 -11.34
C ASN A 225 -2.98 -34.58 -10.64
N ASN A 226 -3.86 -33.75 -11.19
CA ASN A 226 -4.38 -32.60 -10.47
C ASN A 226 -5.38 -33.12 -9.42
N PRO A 227 -5.09 -32.96 -8.10
CA PRO A 227 -5.92 -33.59 -7.07
C PRO A 227 -7.26 -32.88 -6.88
N TYR A 228 -7.40 -31.64 -7.35
CA TYR A 228 -8.61 -30.84 -7.16
C TYR A 228 -9.24 -30.45 -8.49
N HIS A 229 -10.56 -30.59 -8.59
CA HIS A 229 -11.35 -30.07 -9.71
C HIS A 229 -11.45 -28.53 -9.62
N ASN A 230 -11.66 -28.01 -8.40
CA ASN A 230 -11.74 -26.59 -8.14
C ASN A 230 -10.71 -26.14 -7.10
N ILE A 231 -9.89 -25.16 -7.46
CA ILE A 231 -8.99 -24.44 -6.55
C ILE A 231 -9.52 -23.02 -6.41
N VAL A 232 -10.01 -22.66 -5.22
CA VAL A 232 -10.60 -21.36 -4.96
C VAL A 232 -9.78 -20.64 -3.89
N VAL A 233 -9.31 -19.44 -4.22
CA VAL A 233 -8.52 -18.58 -3.31
C VAL A 233 -9.31 -17.33 -3.04
N ILE A 234 -9.78 -17.15 -1.81
CA ILE A 234 -10.43 -15.92 -1.36
C ILE A 234 -9.37 -15.07 -0.69
N ILE A 235 -9.15 -13.89 -1.22
CA ILE A 235 -8.29 -12.86 -0.64
C ILE A 235 -9.21 -11.81 -0.01
N GLY A 236 -9.21 -11.73 1.32
CA GLY A 236 -9.81 -10.64 2.08
C GLY A 236 -8.98 -9.37 1.95
N GLU A 237 -9.54 -8.28 2.37
CA GLU A 237 -8.91 -6.97 2.40
C GLU A 237 -8.82 -6.46 3.83
N SER A 238 -7.62 -6.03 4.26
CA SER A 238 -7.40 -5.38 5.56
C SER A 238 -7.90 -6.22 6.75
N SER A 239 -7.81 -7.56 6.69
CA SER A 239 -8.40 -8.47 7.68
C SER A 239 -7.39 -8.89 8.74
N LEU A 240 -7.59 -8.40 9.97
CA LEU A 240 -6.74 -8.67 11.14
C LEU A 240 -7.18 -9.94 11.86
N SER A 241 -6.30 -10.96 11.91
CA SER A 241 -6.61 -12.28 12.50
C SER A 241 -7.00 -12.20 13.98
N SER A 242 -6.43 -11.29 14.77
CA SER A 242 -6.75 -11.13 16.20
C SER A 242 -8.19 -10.59 16.46
N ARG A 243 -8.93 -10.22 15.42
CA ARG A 243 -10.35 -9.83 15.49
C ARG A 243 -11.31 -10.95 15.06
N TYR A 244 -10.80 -12.15 14.80
CA TYR A 244 -11.58 -13.33 14.47
C TYR A 244 -11.85 -14.16 15.72
N HIS A 245 -13.12 -14.49 16.01
CA HIS A 245 -13.48 -15.37 17.13
C HIS A 245 -12.79 -16.74 16.99
N SER A 246 -12.66 -17.25 15.79
CA SER A 246 -11.94 -18.48 15.47
C SER A 246 -10.45 -18.46 15.92
N TYR A 247 -9.85 -17.28 16.09
CA TYR A 247 -8.49 -17.10 16.61
C TYR A 247 -8.48 -16.68 18.10
N GLY A 248 -9.63 -16.74 18.80
CA GLY A 248 -9.74 -16.44 20.22
C GLY A 248 -10.16 -15.01 20.56
N TYR A 249 -10.68 -14.25 19.59
CA TYR A 249 -11.27 -12.94 19.88
C TYR A 249 -12.55 -13.10 20.73
N GLU A 250 -12.77 -12.19 21.69
CA GLU A 250 -13.87 -12.27 22.65
C GLU A 250 -15.28 -12.16 22.03
N LYS A 251 -15.41 -11.43 20.90
CA LYS A 251 -16.67 -11.22 20.24
C LYS A 251 -16.88 -12.24 19.13
N ASN A 252 -18.11 -12.65 18.92
CA ASN A 252 -18.50 -13.69 17.97
C ASN A 252 -18.53 -13.17 16.51
N THR A 253 -17.37 -12.77 16.00
CA THR A 253 -17.20 -12.19 14.65
C THR A 253 -17.20 -13.25 13.54
N THR A 254 -16.99 -14.52 13.86
CA THR A 254 -16.82 -15.61 12.86
C THR A 254 -17.68 -16.85 13.15
N PRO A 255 -18.99 -16.72 13.40
CA PRO A 255 -19.85 -17.85 13.82
C PRO A 255 -19.97 -18.97 12.78
N ASN A 256 -19.82 -18.66 11.50
CA ASN A 256 -19.89 -19.67 10.44
C ASN A 256 -18.57 -20.41 10.28
N LEU A 257 -17.44 -19.69 10.31
CA LEU A 257 -16.10 -20.31 10.29
C LEU A 257 -15.93 -21.25 11.49
N ASP A 258 -16.33 -20.81 12.68
CA ASP A 258 -16.28 -21.66 13.90
C ASP A 258 -17.05 -22.97 13.68
N LYS A 259 -18.29 -22.89 13.22
CA LYS A 259 -19.11 -24.08 12.93
C LYS A 259 -18.51 -25.00 11.87
N MET A 260 -17.89 -24.42 10.82
CA MET A 260 -17.25 -25.23 9.77
C MET A 260 -16.04 -25.99 10.33
N ILE A 261 -15.23 -25.34 11.16
CA ILE A 261 -14.08 -25.94 11.83
C ILE A 261 -14.50 -27.02 12.83
N ASP A 262 -15.48 -26.73 13.68
CA ASP A 262 -16.03 -27.66 14.66
C ASP A 262 -16.61 -28.92 14.02
N ASN A 263 -17.19 -28.76 12.82
CA ASN A 263 -17.73 -29.88 12.01
C ASN A 263 -16.63 -30.63 11.21
N GLY A 264 -15.36 -30.25 11.32
CA GLY A 264 -14.26 -30.87 10.62
C GLY A 264 -14.23 -30.64 9.09
N ILE A 265 -14.92 -29.59 8.60
CA ILE A 265 -14.95 -29.26 7.17
C ILE A 265 -13.66 -28.59 6.72
N GLY A 266 -12.92 -27.98 7.63
CA GLY A 266 -11.69 -27.28 7.35
C GLY A 266 -10.81 -27.14 8.58
N CYS A 267 -9.81 -26.29 8.48
CA CYS A 267 -8.87 -26.04 9.57
C CYS A 267 -8.32 -24.61 9.57
N ILE A 268 -7.82 -24.20 10.74
CA ILE A 268 -7.21 -22.89 10.98
C ILE A 268 -5.70 -23.03 10.96
N VAL A 269 -5.03 -22.12 10.29
CA VAL A 269 -3.56 -22.01 10.32
C VAL A 269 -3.19 -20.80 11.19
N ASN A 270 -2.55 -21.06 12.32
CA ASN A 270 -2.12 -20.00 13.24
C ASN A 270 -0.79 -19.37 12.81
N ASN A 271 -0.44 -18.23 13.39
CA ASN A 271 0.82 -17.52 13.17
C ASN A 271 1.09 -17.24 11.68
N VAL A 272 0.18 -16.53 11.05
CA VAL A 272 0.29 -16.13 9.64
C VAL A 272 0.42 -14.61 9.55
N HIS A 273 1.32 -14.16 8.72
CA HIS A 273 1.47 -12.73 8.42
C HIS A 273 1.62 -12.46 6.93
N SER A 274 1.23 -11.28 6.50
CA SER A 274 1.44 -10.81 5.13
C SER A 274 2.90 -10.44 4.86
N SER A 275 3.30 -10.45 3.60
CA SER A 275 4.64 -10.06 3.17
C SER A 275 4.83 -8.54 3.03
N ALA A 276 3.73 -7.78 3.05
CA ALA A 276 3.72 -6.32 3.00
C ALA A 276 2.44 -5.78 3.65
N PRO A 277 2.43 -4.52 4.12
CA PRO A 277 1.28 -3.93 4.80
C PRO A 277 0.33 -3.20 3.85
N ILE A 278 0.35 -3.52 2.55
CA ILE A 278 -0.56 -2.97 1.54
C ILE A 278 -0.86 -4.00 0.44
N THR A 279 -2.06 -3.91 -0.11
CA THR A 279 -2.66 -4.80 -1.13
C THR A 279 -1.76 -5.03 -2.33
N ARG A 280 -1.25 -3.94 -2.94
CA ARG A 280 -0.45 -3.96 -4.15
C ARG A 280 0.75 -4.92 -4.06
N ASP A 281 1.52 -4.80 -2.99
CA ASP A 281 2.77 -5.54 -2.83
C ASP A 281 2.50 -6.93 -2.25
N SER A 282 1.58 -7.07 -1.31
CA SER A 282 1.22 -8.32 -0.67
C SER A 282 0.63 -9.32 -1.68
N ILE A 283 -0.42 -8.93 -2.44
CA ILE A 283 -1.02 -9.82 -3.45
C ILE A 283 -0.01 -10.18 -4.56
N SER A 284 0.84 -9.23 -4.96
CA SER A 284 1.85 -9.51 -5.98
C SER A 284 2.85 -10.57 -5.53
N MET A 285 3.27 -10.56 -4.26
CA MET A 285 4.18 -11.56 -3.68
C MET A 285 3.47 -12.90 -3.41
N SER A 286 2.17 -12.87 -3.16
CA SER A 286 1.34 -14.06 -2.90
C SER A 286 1.00 -14.85 -4.17
N LEU A 287 0.76 -14.16 -5.30
CA LEU A 287 0.29 -14.76 -6.57
C LEU A 287 1.33 -14.70 -7.71
N SER A 288 2.56 -14.28 -7.43
CA SER A 288 3.68 -14.34 -8.38
C SER A 288 4.98 -14.65 -7.63
N PHE A 289 6.09 -14.79 -8.35
CA PHE A 289 7.41 -15.03 -7.75
C PHE A 289 8.14 -13.74 -7.33
N ASN A 290 7.41 -12.65 -7.15
CA ASN A 290 7.93 -11.47 -6.49
C ASN A 290 8.37 -11.79 -5.06
N SER A 291 9.35 -11.05 -4.59
CA SER A 291 9.83 -11.08 -3.21
C SER A 291 10.15 -9.66 -2.76
N PRO A 292 10.37 -9.41 -1.46
CA PRO A 292 10.82 -8.11 -0.98
C PRO A 292 12.08 -7.60 -1.68
N GLU A 293 12.98 -8.50 -2.11
CA GLU A 293 14.22 -8.17 -2.81
C GLU A 293 14.06 -7.94 -4.31
N ASN A 294 13.01 -8.52 -4.93
CA ASN A 294 12.85 -8.47 -6.37
C ASN A 294 11.36 -8.39 -6.75
N ASP A 295 10.92 -7.22 -7.16
CA ASP A 295 9.54 -6.95 -7.58
C ASP A 295 9.33 -7.04 -9.10
N GLU A 296 10.36 -7.44 -9.86
CA GLU A 296 10.31 -7.57 -11.32
C GLU A 296 10.00 -8.99 -11.81
N LYS A 297 10.09 -9.98 -10.92
CA LYS A 297 9.85 -11.39 -11.28
C LYS A 297 8.44 -11.63 -11.84
N MET A 298 7.42 -10.88 -11.39
CA MET A 298 6.06 -11.01 -11.93
C MET A 298 5.96 -10.63 -13.41
N PHE A 299 6.90 -9.84 -13.95
CA PHE A 299 6.95 -9.47 -15.36
C PHE A 299 7.80 -10.45 -16.20
N SER A 300 8.78 -11.10 -15.58
CA SER A 300 9.72 -11.99 -16.26
C SER A 300 9.44 -13.47 -16.03
N ARG A 301 8.64 -13.83 -15.03
CA ARG A 301 8.28 -15.22 -14.67
C ARG A 301 6.78 -15.45 -14.80
N LYS A 302 6.37 -16.70 -14.96
CA LYS A 302 4.97 -17.11 -14.90
C LYS A 302 4.39 -16.78 -13.53
N THR A 303 3.22 -16.16 -13.51
CA THR A 303 2.43 -15.98 -12.29
C THR A 303 1.64 -17.24 -11.98
N ILE A 304 1.02 -17.33 -10.81
CA ILE A 304 0.17 -18.47 -10.44
C ILE A 304 -0.99 -18.66 -11.43
N ILE A 305 -1.54 -17.55 -11.97
CA ILE A 305 -2.56 -17.63 -13.03
C ILE A 305 -2.01 -18.30 -14.31
N ASP A 306 -0.80 -17.93 -14.74
CA ASP A 306 -0.15 -18.55 -15.90
C ASP A 306 0.09 -20.06 -15.66
N MET A 307 0.52 -20.43 -14.44
CA MET A 307 0.78 -21.81 -14.05
C MET A 307 -0.51 -22.63 -13.97
N ALA A 308 -1.61 -22.05 -13.52
CA ALA A 308 -2.92 -22.70 -13.53
C ALA A 308 -3.37 -23.03 -14.96
N LYS A 309 -3.21 -22.11 -15.91
CA LYS A 309 -3.46 -22.36 -17.33
C LYS A 309 -2.60 -23.49 -17.88
N ASP A 310 -1.31 -23.50 -17.57
CA ASP A 310 -0.39 -24.58 -17.98
C ASP A 310 -0.76 -25.94 -17.36
N SER A 311 -1.53 -25.93 -16.28
CA SER A 311 -2.07 -27.14 -15.63
C SER A 311 -3.50 -27.48 -16.09
N ASN A 312 -3.96 -26.87 -17.19
CA ASN A 312 -5.27 -27.06 -17.79
C ASN A 312 -6.45 -26.66 -16.88
N TYR A 313 -6.28 -25.61 -16.09
CA TYR A 313 -7.38 -24.95 -15.38
C TYR A 313 -7.90 -23.77 -16.22
N SER A 314 -9.20 -23.62 -16.29
CA SER A 314 -9.85 -22.38 -16.70
C SER A 314 -9.73 -21.38 -15.54
N THR A 315 -9.25 -20.17 -15.81
CA THR A 315 -8.86 -19.23 -14.75
C THR A 315 -9.84 -18.07 -14.62
N TYR A 316 -10.23 -17.77 -13.37
CA TYR A 316 -11.21 -16.76 -13.03
C TYR A 316 -10.65 -15.76 -12.03
N TRP A 317 -10.99 -14.47 -12.23
CA TRP A 317 -10.85 -13.44 -11.23
C TRP A 317 -12.20 -12.82 -10.95
N ILE A 318 -12.71 -12.97 -9.72
CA ILE A 318 -13.99 -12.40 -9.29
C ILE A 318 -13.67 -11.43 -8.15
N GLY A 319 -13.98 -10.13 -8.29
CA GLY A 319 -13.59 -9.17 -7.27
C GLY A 319 -14.52 -7.99 -7.13
N SER A 320 -14.47 -7.38 -5.95
CA SER A 320 -15.20 -6.15 -5.64
C SER A 320 -14.35 -4.91 -5.89
N GLN A 321 -13.03 -5.08 -5.97
CA GLN A 321 -12.11 -3.98 -6.15
C GLN A 321 -11.76 -3.74 -7.62
N SER A 322 -11.48 -2.48 -7.96
CA SER A 322 -11.11 -2.08 -9.33
C SER A 322 -9.73 -2.61 -9.71
N LEU A 323 -9.61 -3.14 -10.93
CA LEU A 323 -8.34 -3.51 -11.55
C LEU A 323 -7.74 -2.38 -12.40
N ASN A 324 -8.44 -1.26 -12.54
CA ASN A 324 -8.10 -0.13 -13.39
C ASN A 324 -7.85 1.10 -12.50
N GLY A 325 -6.67 1.19 -11.93
CA GLY A 325 -6.15 2.45 -11.39
C GLY A 325 -5.55 3.31 -12.51
N VAL A 326 -5.22 4.56 -12.25
CA VAL A 326 -4.46 5.43 -13.18
C VAL A 326 -3.14 4.75 -13.58
N TYR A 327 -2.66 3.88 -12.74
CA TYR A 327 -1.56 2.96 -12.97
C TYR A 327 -2.07 1.57 -12.64
N SER A 328 -2.10 0.65 -13.61
CA SER A 328 -2.48 -0.74 -13.39
C SER A 328 -1.71 -1.27 -12.19
N SER A 329 -2.39 -1.47 -11.05
CA SER A 329 -1.76 -1.99 -9.84
C SER A 329 -1.08 -3.34 -10.14
N LYS A 330 -0.07 -3.71 -9.37
CA LYS A 330 0.62 -4.99 -9.55
C LYS A 330 -0.38 -6.17 -9.56
N TYR A 331 -1.37 -6.16 -8.67
CA TYR A 331 -2.38 -7.22 -8.64
C TYR A 331 -3.32 -7.16 -9.86
N GLY A 332 -3.64 -5.99 -10.37
CA GLY A 332 -4.42 -5.82 -11.60
C GLY A 332 -3.70 -6.41 -12.81
N TYR A 333 -2.37 -6.32 -12.88
CA TYR A 333 -1.57 -6.98 -13.90
C TYR A 333 -1.71 -8.52 -13.83
N ILE A 334 -1.70 -9.08 -12.61
CA ILE A 334 -1.89 -10.53 -12.39
C ILE A 334 -3.32 -10.93 -12.75
N ALA A 335 -4.32 -10.18 -12.26
CA ALA A 335 -5.73 -10.45 -12.50
C ALA A 335 -6.10 -10.45 -13.98
N LYS A 336 -5.55 -9.52 -14.78
CA LYS A 336 -5.78 -9.41 -16.23
C LYS A 336 -5.28 -10.61 -17.03
N LYS A 337 -4.50 -11.51 -16.42
CA LYS A 337 -4.09 -12.76 -17.04
C LYS A 337 -5.13 -13.87 -16.95
N SER A 338 -6.18 -13.72 -16.14
CA SER A 338 -7.28 -14.67 -16.04
C SER A 338 -8.08 -14.72 -17.34
N ASP A 339 -8.66 -15.90 -17.66
CA ASP A 339 -9.51 -16.07 -18.84
C ASP A 339 -10.83 -15.32 -18.68
N HIS A 340 -11.33 -15.27 -17.44
CA HIS A 340 -12.60 -14.66 -17.09
C HIS A 340 -12.41 -13.68 -15.92
N ILE A 341 -12.95 -12.46 -16.08
CA ILE A 341 -12.85 -11.41 -15.05
C ILE A 341 -14.24 -10.83 -14.80
N PHE A 342 -14.66 -10.84 -13.52
CA PHE A 342 -15.94 -10.29 -13.08
C PHE A 342 -15.70 -9.30 -11.95
N LEU A 343 -16.21 -8.08 -12.09
CA LEU A 343 -16.07 -7.03 -11.07
C LEU A 343 -17.45 -6.57 -10.61
N THR A 344 -17.67 -6.54 -9.29
CA THR A 344 -18.96 -6.22 -8.67
C THR A 344 -19.10 -4.76 -8.25
N GLN A 345 -18.12 -3.91 -8.53
CA GLN A 345 -18.12 -2.50 -8.15
C GLN A 345 -18.37 -2.29 -6.64
N GLU A 346 -17.49 -2.90 -5.82
CA GLU A 346 -17.50 -2.80 -4.35
C GLU A 346 -18.67 -3.51 -3.62
N GLU A 347 -19.33 -4.46 -4.27
CA GLU A 347 -20.39 -5.25 -3.69
C GLU A 347 -19.99 -6.72 -3.49
N ASP A 348 -19.42 -7.06 -2.32
CA ASP A 348 -19.01 -8.44 -2.00
C ASP A 348 -20.19 -9.43 -2.04
N ASP A 349 -21.42 -8.97 -1.75
CA ASP A 349 -22.62 -9.80 -1.74
C ASP A 349 -22.97 -10.43 -3.09
N LYS A 350 -22.53 -9.82 -4.18
CA LYS A 350 -22.74 -10.33 -5.54
C LYS A 350 -21.77 -11.43 -5.94
N ILE A 351 -20.66 -11.58 -5.22
CA ILE A 351 -19.61 -12.54 -5.56
C ILE A 351 -20.11 -13.98 -5.51
N PRO A 352 -20.83 -14.46 -4.47
CA PRO A 352 -21.35 -15.82 -4.43
C PRO A 352 -22.27 -16.14 -5.60
N ASP A 353 -23.12 -15.22 -6.04
CA ASP A 353 -24.05 -15.44 -7.15
C ASP A 353 -23.32 -15.57 -8.50
N ILE A 354 -22.24 -14.79 -8.69
CA ILE A 354 -21.36 -14.92 -9.86
C ILE A 354 -20.63 -16.26 -9.80
N LEU A 355 -20.08 -16.61 -8.64
CA LEU A 355 -19.37 -17.87 -8.45
C LEU A 355 -20.27 -19.08 -8.75
N GLU A 356 -21.48 -19.10 -8.22
CA GLU A 356 -22.45 -20.20 -8.43
C GLU A 356 -22.75 -20.42 -9.91
N LYS A 357 -22.92 -19.35 -10.66
CA LYS A 357 -23.11 -19.41 -12.11
C LYS A 357 -21.87 -19.95 -12.84
N GLU A 358 -20.70 -19.43 -12.52
CA GLU A 358 -19.48 -19.72 -13.28
C GLU A 358 -18.87 -21.09 -12.90
N ILE A 359 -19.00 -21.53 -11.64
CA ILE A 359 -18.41 -22.80 -11.20
C ILE A 359 -19.13 -24.00 -11.84
N ASN A 360 -20.42 -23.86 -12.15
CA ASN A 360 -21.26 -24.90 -12.74
C ASN A 360 -21.36 -24.82 -14.28
N ASN A 361 -20.72 -23.83 -14.91
CA ASN A 361 -20.92 -23.52 -16.33
C ASN A 361 -20.35 -24.59 -17.31
N ASN A 362 -19.33 -25.36 -16.89
CA ASN A 362 -18.75 -26.44 -17.66
C ASN A 362 -18.04 -27.45 -16.73
N SER A 363 -17.58 -28.58 -17.29
CA SER A 363 -16.89 -29.67 -16.57
C SER A 363 -15.37 -29.49 -16.49
N GLU A 364 -14.83 -28.30 -16.82
CA GLU A 364 -13.40 -28.03 -16.77
C GLU A 364 -12.93 -27.80 -15.34
N ASN A 365 -11.67 -28.11 -15.06
CA ASN A 365 -11.03 -27.72 -13.80
C ASN A 365 -10.93 -26.21 -13.71
N LYS A 366 -11.18 -25.62 -12.53
CA LYS A 366 -11.21 -24.18 -12.34
C LYS A 366 -10.24 -23.71 -11.27
N PHE A 367 -9.48 -22.68 -11.61
CA PHE A 367 -8.67 -21.91 -10.68
C PHE A 367 -9.30 -20.53 -10.52
N ILE A 368 -9.84 -20.24 -9.35
CA ILE A 368 -10.66 -19.06 -9.10
C ILE A 368 -10.01 -18.22 -8.00
N VAL A 369 -9.66 -16.98 -8.32
CA VAL A 369 -9.24 -15.97 -7.33
C VAL A 369 -10.43 -15.05 -7.07
N ILE A 370 -10.79 -14.91 -5.81
CA ILE A 370 -11.83 -14.00 -5.33
C ILE A 370 -11.14 -12.92 -4.50
N HIS A 371 -11.36 -11.64 -4.84
CA HIS A 371 -10.79 -10.52 -4.10
C HIS A 371 -11.89 -9.64 -3.55
N LEU A 372 -12.04 -9.65 -2.22
CA LEU A 372 -13.11 -8.95 -1.50
C LEU A 372 -12.76 -7.47 -1.26
N LEU A 373 -13.77 -6.64 -1.08
CA LEU A 373 -13.63 -5.32 -0.44
C LEU A 373 -13.36 -5.47 1.05
N GLY A 374 -13.89 -6.53 1.66
CA GLY A 374 -13.60 -6.95 3.03
C GLY A 374 -13.74 -5.86 4.08
N SER A 375 -12.69 -5.68 4.88
CA SER A 375 -12.63 -4.73 6.00
C SER A 375 -11.91 -3.42 5.65
N HIS A 376 -11.95 -3.01 4.37
CA HIS A 376 -11.33 -1.76 3.93
C HIS A 376 -11.91 -0.54 4.65
N LEU A 377 -11.05 0.38 5.07
CA LEU A 377 -11.46 1.67 5.67
C LEU A 377 -12.31 2.47 4.65
N PRO A 378 -13.44 3.08 5.04
CA PRO A 378 -13.91 3.45 6.38
C PRO A 378 -14.84 2.42 7.09
N TYR A 379 -14.67 1.15 6.90
CA TYR A 379 -15.40 0.05 7.54
C TYR A 379 -16.93 0.11 7.39
N THR A 380 -17.40 0.44 6.20
CA THR A 380 -18.85 0.55 5.91
C THR A 380 -19.44 -0.69 5.24
N ASN A 381 -18.59 -1.70 4.96
CA ASN A 381 -18.96 -2.94 4.27
C ASN A 381 -19.55 -3.97 5.24
N TYR A 382 -20.70 -3.66 5.87
CA TYR A 382 -21.44 -4.57 6.76
C TYR A 382 -22.94 -4.46 6.54
N TYR A 383 -23.72 -5.43 7.05
CA TYR A 383 -25.17 -5.39 6.98
C TYR A 383 -25.74 -4.52 8.09
N TYR A 384 -26.67 -3.62 7.75
CA TYR A 384 -27.32 -2.74 8.71
C TYR A 384 -27.97 -3.49 9.88
N ASN A 385 -28.57 -4.66 9.60
CA ASN A 385 -29.20 -5.49 10.63
C ASN A 385 -28.18 -6.10 11.59
N ASP A 386 -26.96 -6.41 11.12
CA ASP A 386 -25.90 -6.96 11.97
C ASP A 386 -25.47 -5.94 13.03
N LYS A 387 -25.36 -4.66 12.66
CA LYS A 387 -25.10 -3.57 13.61
C LYS A 387 -26.15 -3.45 14.70
N LYS A 388 -27.41 -3.65 14.35
CA LYS A 388 -28.52 -3.62 15.30
C LYS A 388 -28.53 -4.84 16.23
N ASN A 389 -28.17 -6.01 15.69
CA ASN A 389 -28.20 -7.28 16.42
C ASN A 389 -26.98 -7.49 17.31
N ASN A 390 -25.86 -6.82 17.01
CA ASN A 390 -24.56 -6.94 17.70
C ASN A 390 -24.08 -5.55 18.15
N PRO A 391 -24.72 -4.93 19.14
CA PRO A 391 -24.43 -3.54 19.54
C PRO A 391 -23.08 -3.38 20.25
N ASP A 392 -22.44 -4.46 20.67
CA ASP A 392 -21.11 -4.53 21.27
C ASP A 392 -19.97 -4.59 20.23
N MET A 393 -20.29 -4.89 18.96
CA MET A 393 -19.33 -4.89 17.87
C MET A 393 -19.10 -3.49 17.32
N ASP A 394 -17.83 -3.13 17.07
CA ASP A 394 -17.51 -1.93 16.31
C ASP A 394 -17.73 -2.15 14.80
N ASP A 395 -17.59 -1.10 14.00
CA ASP A 395 -17.84 -1.19 12.56
C ASP A 395 -16.83 -2.13 11.86
N TYR A 396 -15.61 -2.24 12.38
CA TYR A 396 -14.60 -3.19 11.87
C TYR A 396 -15.00 -4.65 12.15
N ASP A 397 -15.43 -4.97 13.37
CA ASP A 397 -15.92 -6.30 13.75
C ASP A 397 -17.10 -6.73 12.84
N LEU A 398 -17.99 -5.79 12.51
CA LEU A 398 -19.14 -6.05 11.63
C LEU A 398 -18.72 -6.35 10.18
N THR A 399 -17.63 -5.78 9.69
CA THR A 399 -17.09 -6.13 8.35
C THR A 399 -16.54 -7.56 8.33
N ILE A 400 -15.92 -8.02 9.43
CA ILE A 400 -15.47 -9.40 9.57
C ILE A 400 -16.67 -10.35 9.61
N LEU A 401 -17.71 -10.03 10.37
CA LEU A 401 -18.95 -10.82 10.42
C LEU A 401 -19.60 -10.96 9.05
N LYS A 402 -19.62 -9.90 8.24
CA LYS A 402 -20.09 -9.97 6.85
C LYS A 402 -19.19 -10.88 6.00
N THR A 403 -17.88 -10.76 6.13
CA THR A 403 -16.91 -11.60 5.42
C THR A 403 -17.11 -13.08 5.77
N ASP A 404 -17.34 -13.40 7.04
CA ASP A 404 -17.67 -14.76 7.51
C ASP A 404 -18.92 -15.32 6.81
N ASN A 405 -19.98 -14.52 6.67
CA ASN A 405 -21.19 -14.90 5.94
C ASN A 405 -20.92 -15.17 4.45
N ILE A 406 -20.09 -14.34 3.82
CA ILE A 406 -19.72 -14.50 2.41
C ILE A 406 -18.89 -15.78 2.20
N ILE A 407 -17.91 -16.03 3.06
CA ILE A 407 -17.10 -17.27 3.01
C ILE A 407 -17.99 -18.49 3.15
N ARG A 408 -18.95 -18.50 4.06
CA ARG A 408 -19.90 -19.60 4.23
C ARG A 408 -20.71 -19.87 2.96
N ARG A 409 -21.21 -18.81 2.30
CA ARG A 409 -21.96 -18.94 1.03
C ARG A 409 -21.06 -19.51 -0.07
N ILE A 410 -19.84 -18.99 -0.21
CA ILE A 410 -18.85 -19.48 -1.19
C ILE A 410 -18.53 -20.96 -0.92
N GLN A 411 -18.23 -21.33 0.32
CA GLN A 411 -17.92 -22.72 0.69
C GLN A 411 -19.06 -23.67 0.32
N SER A 412 -20.32 -23.29 0.59
CA SER A 412 -21.49 -24.11 0.23
C SER A 412 -21.63 -24.31 -1.28
N ILE A 413 -21.29 -23.32 -2.09
CA ILE A 413 -21.32 -23.41 -3.56
C ILE A 413 -20.22 -24.35 -4.04
N VAL A 414 -19.01 -24.17 -3.53
CA VAL A 414 -17.82 -24.95 -3.95
C VAL A 414 -17.95 -26.42 -3.55
N GLU A 415 -18.47 -26.71 -2.35
CA GLU A 415 -18.71 -28.06 -1.85
C GLU A 415 -19.60 -28.92 -2.78
N ASN A 416 -20.53 -28.28 -3.48
CA ASN A 416 -21.44 -28.94 -4.41
C ASN A 416 -20.89 -29.08 -5.84
N SER A 417 -19.64 -28.63 -6.10
CA SER A 417 -19.09 -28.53 -7.46
C SER A 417 -18.00 -29.55 -7.79
N GLY A 418 -17.78 -30.57 -6.93
CA GLY A 418 -16.75 -31.60 -7.10
C GLY A 418 -15.64 -31.55 -6.06
N ASP A 419 -14.51 -32.17 -6.37
CA ASP A 419 -13.34 -32.15 -5.49
C ASP A 419 -12.74 -30.75 -5.46
N TYR A 420 -12.57 -30.21 -4.26
CA TYR A 420 -12.13 -28.82 -4.11
C TYR A 420 -11.10 -28.62 -3.01
N ILE A 421 -10.35 -27.52 -3.16
CA ILE A 421 -9.69 -26.81 -2.09
C ILE A 421 -10.10 -25.34 -2.12
N LEU A 422 -10.54 -24.83 -0.99
CA LEU A 422 -10.89 -23.44 -0.77
C LEU A 422 -9.94 -22.87 0.29
N ILE A 423 -9.26 -21.80 -0.05
CA ILE A 423 -8.33 -21.06 0.81
C ILE A 423 -8.93 -19.69 1.08
N TYR A 424 -9.03 -19.30 2.33
CA TYR A 424 -9.28 -17.92 2.72
C TYR A 424 -8.08 -17.35 3.45
N THR A 425 -7.58 -16.23 2.96
CA THR A 425 -6.56 -15.41 3.64
C THR A 425 -6.84 -13.94 3.38
N SER A 426 -6.12 -13.03 4.02
CA SER A 426 -6.15 -11.62 3.68
C SER A 426 -4.88 -11.20 2.96
N ASP A 427 -4.96 -10.11 2.24
CA ASP A 427 -3.80 -9.46 1.66
C ASP A 427 -2.87 -8.88 2.74
N HIS A 428 -3.43 -8.15 3.71
CA HIS A 428 -2.74 -7.65 4.91
C HIS A 428 -3.74 -7.53 6.08
N GLY A 429 -3.21 -7.23 7.26
CA GLY A 429 -4.01 -6.88 8.43
C GLY A 429 -4.31 -5.38 8.49
N GLU A 430 -4.74 -4.90 9.67
CA GLU A 430 -5.19 -3.52 9.85
C GLU A 430 -4.84 -3.02 11.26
N ILE A 431 -4.38 -1.80 11.39
CA ILE A 431 -4.37 -1.09 12.67
C ILE A 431 -5.74 -0.44 12.81
N VAL A 432 -6.65 -1.11 13.49
CA VAL A 432 -8.08 -0.75 13.54
C VAL A 432 -8.28 0.72 13.90
N ASN A 433 -9.13 1.41 13.16
CA ASN A 433 -9.40 2.86 13.22
C ASN A 433 -8.24 3.77 12.78
N LYS A 434 -7.12 3.22 12.32
CA LYS A 434 -6.00 4.00 11.81
C LYS A 434 -5.70 3.71 10.34
N GLY A 435 -5.86 2.45 9.90
CA GLY A 435 -5.50 2.01 8.56
C GLY A 435 -4.26 1.12 8.55
N HIS A 436 -3.58 1.09 7.43
CA HIS A 436 -2.41 0.26 7.16
C HIS A 436 -1.37 1.04 6.33
N GLY A 437 -0.23 0.42 6.00
CA GLY A 437 0.85 1.09 5.27
C GLY A 437 1.73 1.96 6.15
N PHE A 438 1.77 1.71 7.46
CA PHE A 438 2.62 2.40 8.43
C PHE A 438 3.96 1.68 8.62
N ARG A 439 4.96 2.44 9.05
CA ARG A 439 6.30 1.92 9.33
C ARG A 439 6.32 0.93 10.48
N TYR A 440 5.49 1.15 11.49
CA TYR A 440 5.38 0.37 12.72
C TYR A 440 3.96 -0.16 12.88
N GLY A 441 3.80 -1.13 13.75
CA GLY A 441 2.51 -1.74 14.06
C GLY A 441 2.35 -3.10 13.40
N LYS A 442 2.51 -4.14 14.22
CA LYS A 442 2.49 -5.54 13.80
C LYS A 442 1.12 -5.97 13.26
N ASP A 443 0.04 -5.37 13.77
CA ASP A 443 -1.33 -5.73 13.41
C ASP A 443 -1.62 -5.62 11.91
N GLN A 444 -1.00 -4.66 11.20
CA GLN A 444 -1.17 -4.53 9.76
C GLN A 444 -0.55 -5.68 8.94
N PHE A 445 0.16 -6.61 9.59
CA PHE A 445 0.70 -7.81 8.96
C PHE A 445 -0.03 -9.08 9.38
N LEU A 446 -0.70 -9.12 10.55
CA LEU A 446 -1.34 -10.31 11.07
C LEU A 446 -2.62 -10.64 10.30
N ILE A 447 -2.62 -11.75 9.57
CA ILE A 447 -3.71 -12.16 8.69
C ILE A 447 -4.30 -13.52 9.07
N PRO A 448 -5.61 -13.76 8.80
CA PRO A 448 -6.19 -15.09 8.93
C PRO A 448 -5.78 -16.00 7.77
N LEU A 449 -5.77 -17.31 8.03
CA LEU A 449 -5.66 -18.34 6.99
C LEU A 449 -6.51 -19.56 7.37
N PHE A 450 -7.47 -19.89 6.51
CA PHE A 450 -8.34 -21.04 6.64
C PHE A 450 -8.27 -21.88 5.37
N LEU A 451 -8.35 -23.18 5.55
CA LEU A 451 -8.33 -24.16 4.45
C LEU A 451 -9.55 -25.09 4.59
N PHE A 452 -10.27 -25.28 3.49
CA PHE A 452 -11.45 -26.13 3.40
C PHE A 452 -11.30 -27.08 2.22
N THR A 453 -11.65 -28.35 2.40
CA THR A 453 -11.61 -29.36 1.36
C THR A 453 -12.56 -30.50 1.71
N ASN A 454 -13.08 -31.20 0.69
CA ASN A 454 -13.82 -32.45 0.85
C ASN A 454 -12.92 -33.69 0.72
N GLN A 455 -11.59 -33.50 0.61
CA GLN A 455 -10.62 -34.57 0.53
C GLN A 455 -9.90 -34.79 1.87
N ASP A 456 -8.58 -34.99 1.88
CA ASP A 456 -7.81 -35.32 3.07
C ASP A 456 -7.75 -34.17 4.09
N GLN A 457 -8.19 -34.44 5.33
CA GLN A 457 -8.18 -33.48 6.46
C GLN A 457 -6.79 -33.14 6.99
N LYS A 458 -5.71 -33.78 6.52
CA LYS A 458 -4.32 -33.49 6.95
C LYS A 458 -3.74 -32.23 6.32
N LEU A 459 -4.55 -31.46 5.62
CA LEU A 459 -4.11 -30.30 4.82
C LEU A 459 -3.41 -29.23 5.67
N CYS A 460 -3.85 -28.95 6.89
CA CYS A 460 -3.19 -27.97 7.75
C CYS A 460 -1.79 -28.41 8.19
N ASN A 461 -1.60 -29.69 8.50
CA ASN A 461 -0.27 -30.21 8.83
C ASN A 461 0.69 -30.12 7.63
N TYR A 462 0.14 -30.24 6.42
CA TYR A 462 0.91 -30.08 5.19
C TYR A 462 1.45 -28.64 5.02
N ILE A 463 0.67 -27.63 5.43
CA ILE A 463 1.08 -26.23 5.36
C ILE A 463 2.28 -25.93 6.28
N ASP A 464 2.48 -26.68 7.35
CA ASP A 464 3.56 -26.44 8.32
C ASP A 464 4.97 -26.53 7.69
N LYS A 465 5.14 -27.25 6.57
CA LYS A 465 6.42 -27.30 5.85
C LYS A 465 6.87 -25.94 5.28
N PHE A 466 5.92 -25.02 5.09
CA PHE A 466 6.18 -23.67 4.55
C PHE A 466 6.49 -22.63 5.64
N ARG A 467 6.45 -23.03 6.93
CA ARG A 467 6.77 -22.14 8.02
C ARG A 467 8.26 -21.84 8.10
N SER A 468 8.57 -20.64 8.53
CA SER A 468 9.91 -20.25 8.95
C SER A 468 10.34 -20.96 10.25
N ASN A 469 11.62 -20.89 10.59
CA ASN A 469 12.16 -21.54 11.78
C ASN A 469 11.59 -20.99 13.11
N ASN A 470 11.05 -19.76 13.09
CA ASN A 470 10.37 -19.14 14.23
C ASN A 470 8.88 -19.50 14.33
N GLY A 471 8.38 -20.37 13.44
CA GLY A 471 7.01 -20.89 13.44
C GLY A 471 5.99 -20.01 12.74
N TRP A 472 6.40 -18.90 12.11
CA TRP A 472 5.53 -18.05 11.32
C TRP A 472 5.39 -18.55 9.88
N LEU A 473 4.23 -18.31 9.30
CA LEU A 473 3.95 -18.52 7.87
C LEU A 473 3.81 -17.16 7.19
N ASN A 474 4.73 -16.85 6.30
CA ASN A 474 4.69 -15.63 5.50
C ASN A 474 3.75 -15.79 4.32
N GLY A 475 2.91 -14.79 4.04
CA GLY A 475 1.96 -14.76 2.91
C GLY A 475 2.60 -14.93 1.54
N ASN A 476 3.90 -14.62 1.38
CA ASN A 476 4.61 -14.90 0.13
C ASN A 476 4.80 -16.41 -0.14
N MET A 477 4.61 -17.28 0.85
CA MET A 477 4.61 -18.74 0.67
C MET A 477 3.38 -19.24 -0.08
N ASN A 478 2.32 -18.44 -0.20
CA ASN A 478 1.10 -18.83 -0.95
C ASN A 478 1.42 -19.21 -2.40
N LYS A 479 2.40 -18.54 -3.04
CA LYS A 479 2.85 -18.91 -4.40
C LYS A 479 3.33 -20.36 -4.48
N TYR A 480 4.04 -20.86 -3.47
CA TYR A 480 4.52 -22.23 -3.40
C TYR A 480 3.40 -23.21 -3.06
N ILE A 481 2.57 -22.88 -2.08
CA ILE A 481 1.38 -23.65 -1.70
C ILE A 481 0.48 -23.89 -2.91
N LEU A 482 0.16 -22.81 -3.63
CA LEU A 482 -0.68 -22.87 -4.82
C LEU A 482 0.01 -23.60 -5.98
N SER A 483 1.32 -23.45 -6.15
CA SER A 483 2.07 -24.20 -7.17
C SER A 483 1.97 -25.71 -6.96
N GLU A 484 2.06 -26.20 -5.71
CA GLU A 484 1.89 -27.62 -5.41
C GLU A 484 0.45 -28.09 -5.61
N PHE A 485 -0.55 -27.29 -5.26
CA PHE A 485 -1.95 -27.64 -5.58
C PHE A 485 -2.24 -27.69 -7.08
N LEU A 486 -1.47 -26.97 -7.89
CA LEU A 486 -1.49 -27.03 -9.34
C LEU A 486 -0.65 -28.19 -9.91
N GLY A 487 -0.05 -29.03 -9.05
CA GLY A 487 0.72 -30.21 -9.43
C GLY A 487 2.20 -29.95 -9.71
N TYR A 488 2.74 -28.77 -9.40
CA TYR A 488 4.17 -28.49 -9.58
C TYR A 488 4.98 -28.96 -8.40
N ASN A 489 6.20 -29.42 -8.65
CA ASN A 489 7.18 -29.73 -7.63
C ASN A 489 8.06 -28.50 -7.38
N ILE A 490 8.37 -28.23 -6.12
CA ILE A 490 9.19 -27.10 -5.70
C ILE A 490 10.62 -27.58 -5.41
N ASP A 491 11.61 -26.76 -5.73
CA ASP A 491 12.98 -26.97 -5.27
C ASP A 491 13.07 -26.64 -3.77
N GLU A 492 13.23 -27.68 -2.94
CA GLU A 492 13.30 -27.55 -1.48
C GLU A 492 14.41 -26.62 -1.03
N LYS A 493 15.52 -26.53 -1.77
CA LYS A 493 16.63 -25.64 -1.42
C LYS A 493 16.20 -24.16 -1.55
N HIS A 494 15.48 -23.81 -2.60
CA HIS A 494 14.94 -22.47 -2.78
C HIS A 494 13.86 -22.15 -1.75
N LEU A 495 12.93 -23.09 -1.53
CA LEU A 495 11.88 -22.96 -0.53
C LEU A 495 12.45 -22.71 0.88
N ASN A 496 13.42 -23.55 1.31
CA ASN A 496 14.04 -23.41 2.62
C ASN A 496 14.76 -22.07 2.77
N LYS A 497 15.48 -21.64 1.75
CA LYS A 497 16.16 -20.33 1.76
C LYS A 497 15.19 -19.17 1.93
N GLU A 498 14.04 -19.20 1.24
CA GLU A 498 13.07 -18.09 1.29
C GLU A 498 12.29 -18.09 2.61
N LYS A 499 11.80 -19.23 3.07
CA LYS A 499 11.04 -19.31 4.34
C LYS A 499 11.89 -19.02 5.57
N GLU A 500 13.18 -19.43 5.59
CA GLU A 500 14.09 -19.19 6.72
C GLU A 500 14.41 -17.71 6.91
N GLN A 501 14.42 -16.94 5.86
CA GLN A 501 14.71 -15.51 5.92
C GLN A 501 13.54 -14.70 6.48
N ASP A 502 12.31 -15.17 6.32
CA ASP A 502 11.06 -14.54 6.79
C ASP A 502 11.02 -13.02 6.58
N LYS A 503 11.37 -12.60 5.35
CA LYS A 503 11.49 -11.21 4.96
C LYS A 503 10.14 -10.63 4.60
N ILE A 504 9.97 -9.38 4.99
CA ILE A 504 8.83 -8.56 4.63
C ILE A 504 9.30 -7.25 4.00
N LEU A 505 8.40 -6.59 3.30
CA LEU A 505 8.55 -5.22 2.87
C LEU A 505 7.81 -4.31 3.84
N ASN A 506 8.50 -3.37 4.48
CA ASN A 506 7.83 -2.41 5.35
C ASN A 506 7.23 -1.24 4.54
N ALA A 507 6.55 -0.33 5.23
CA ALA A 507 5.90 0.83 4.61
C ALA A 507 6.85 1.80 3.88
N ASN A 508 8.14 1.79 4.18
CA ASN A 508 9.15 2.58 3.48
C ASN A 508 9.82 1.84 2.32
N SER A 509 9.23 0.70 1.89
CA SER A 509 9.84 -0.21 0.91
C SER A 509 11.24 -0.67 1.32
N GLU A 510 11.48 -0.82 2.62
CA GLU A 510 12.70 -1.39 3.18
C GLU A 510 12.46 -2.87 3.48
N ILE A 511 13.46 -3.69 3.20
CA ILE A 511 13.42 -5.12 3.50
C ILE A 511 13.83 -5.31 4.96
N MET A 512 13.01 -6.02 5.72
CA MET A 512 13.32 -6.37 7.10
C MET A 512 12.75 -7.73 7.47
N LEU A 513 13.17 -8.26 8.61
CA LEU A 513 12.60 -9.49 9.14
C LEU A 513 11.28 -9.18 9.86
N PHE A 514 10.30 -10.07 9.74
CA PHE A 514 9.00 -9.88 10.42
C PHE A 514 9.13 -9.72 11.94
N GLU A 515 10.09 -10.39 12.56
CA GLU A 515 10.36 -10.27 14.00
C GLU A 515 10.85 -8.88 14.44
N GLN A 516 11.33 -8.06 13.51
CA GLN A 516 11.83 -6.71 13.78
C GLN A 516 10.72 -5.66 13.76
N ILE A 517 9.47 -6.05 13.44
CA ILE A 517 8.30 -5.18 13.51
C ILE A 517 7.76 -5.17 14.93
N ASP A 518 7.68 -3.98 15.50
CA ASP A 518 7.12 -3.72 16.84
C ASP A 518 5.58 -3.54 16.80
#